data_fa8fc1dc488177acd6192570b3d67c04
#
_entry.id   fa8fc1dc488177acd6192570b3d67c04
#
_cell.length_a   1.000
_cell.length_b   1.000
_cell.length_c   1.000
_cell.angle_alpha   90.00
_cell.angle_beta   90.00
_cell.angle_gamma   90.00
#
_symmetry.space_group_name_H-M   'P 1'
#
loop_
_entity.id
_entity.type
_entity.pdbx_description
1 polymer ?
#
loop_
_entity_poly.entity_id
_entity_poly.type
_entity_poly.pdbx_seq_one_letter_code
_entity_poly.pdbx_strand_id
1 'polypeptide(L)'
;MFKKILWLILLLNVSVSAMAYCTKTPAYEGEWPADWPPFDTTTGISRFWNQANNDSGRLNLVGKFNLASDLVAPAGSVFANTGPMEMVQYGRMYTPFDPEQVLYVCSPDEEGQLYEGYVVNRDPSLGYLVTEPNVPESTYVSVVQKVGWRAKNISTGRYFTHKWQLRPFTGLDRDIYGRILVKAKNFSAIEVEFIKLPNPVMTDHGSYDAPSVNSFGHYWRPFAYIFFISHNTGPSATPTNRVPRCDEGVDYATCPASAGLYPYIPGSISNLNMPNVTSYGGCQLQSVTPSVVFDPISTSELNRHLGRTGKIQLSYYCDNNITFGTHNYATAIGFKVTDASKNIARNLGFKTTGNAVTKLFSTNYGDSGVAQGVAIDISPSRAFLPMNWLTNDSLSQGGNLDGWYIPEAVRINSHTEPFGIYTAEYMVYLSKFTPPLHPEVAVTPGTVYTTAEVLLIMQ
;
A
#
# COMPACT_ATOMS: atom_id res chain seq x y z
N MET A 1 12.39 -64.80 45.88
CA MET A 1 13.02 -63.56 45.45
C MET A 1 12.50 -63.08 44.08
N PHE A 2 12.00 -63.91 43.22
CA PHE A 2 11.50 -63.52 41.84
C PHE A 2 10.15 -62.74 41.76
N LYS A 3 9.29 -62.86 42.78
CA LYS A 3 7.99 -62.17 42.79
C LYS A 3 8.05 -60.68 43.11
N LYS A 4 9.12 -60.16 43.68
CA LYS A 4 9.26 -58.73 44.00
C LYS A 4 9.87 -57.91 42.84
N ILE A 5 10.56 -58.57 41.91
CA ILE A 5 11.16 -57.88 40.73
C ILE A 5 10.12 -57.65 39.65
N LEU A 6 9.07 -58.47 39.52
CA LEU A 6 8.03 -58.34 38.53
C LEU A 6 7.11 -57.13 38.81
N TRP A 7 6.99 -56.70 40.05
CA TRP A 7 6.21 -55.50 40.43
C TRP A 7 6.96 -54.17 40.18
N LEU A 8 8.28 -54.19 40.16
CA LEU A 8 9.10 -53.01 39.92
C LEU A 8 9.17 -52.65 38.42
N ILE A 9 9.00 -53.64 37.54
CA ILE A 9 9.02 -53.44 36.09
C ILE A 9 7.64 -52.98 35.57
N LEU A 10 6.55 -53.26 36.30
CA LEU A 10 5.19 -52.82 35.91
C LEU A 10 4.90 -51.35 36.26
N LEU A 11 5.73 -50.71 37.10
CA LEU A 11 5.57 -49.31 37.49
C LEU A 11 6.35 -48.34 36.61
N LEU A 12 7.12 -48.82 35.63
CA LEU A 12 7.96 -48.00 34.75
C LEU A 12 7.34 -47.73 33.37
N ASN A 13 6.13 -48.20 33.09
CA ASN A 13 5.43 -47.96 31.82
C ASN A 13 4.14 -47.18 31.99
N VAL A 14 4.08 -46.23 32.91
CA VAL A 14 3.12 -45.13 32.75
C VAL A 14 3.75 -44.14 31.77
N SER A 15 3.62 -44.44 30.49
CA SER A 15 3.76 -43.44 29.46
C SER A 15 2.68 -42.39 29.75
N VAL A 16 3.06 -41.30 30.41
CA VAL A 16 2.28 -40.09 30.39
C VAL A 16 2.21 -39.73 28.93
N SER A 17 1.07 -40.00 28.30
CA SER A 17 0.80 -39.49 26.97
C SER A 17 0.89 -37.98 27.07
N ALA A 18 2.03 -37.43 26.69
CA ALA A 18 2.16 -35.99 26.54
C ALA A 18 1.10 -35.58 25.50
N MET A 19 0.05 -34.94 25.97
CA MET A 19 -0.98 -34.44 25.03
C MET A 19 -0.36 -33.32 24.22
N ALA A 20 -0.34 -33.51 22.93
CA ALA A 20 -0.01 -32.46 21.98
C ALA A 20 -0.99 -31.30 22.18
N TYR A 21 -0.47 -30.11 22.43
CA TYR A 21 -1.28 -28.98 22.88
C TYR A 21 -0.61 -27.65 22.59
N CYS A 22 -1.40 -26.69 22.09
CA CYS A 22 -0.99 -25.31 21.93
C CYS A 22 -1.90 -24.39 22.73
N THR A 23 -1.33 -23.34 23.30
CA THR A 23 -2.10 -22.29 23.96
C THR A 23 -1.68 -20.92 23.47
N LYS A 24 -2.61 -20.00 23.47
CA LYS A 24 -2.34 -18.58 23.25
C LYS A 24 -1.57 -18.03 24.45
N THR A 25 -0.63 -17.11 24.20
CA THR A 25 0.00 -16.34 25.25
C THR A 25 -1.08 -15.63 26.08
N PRO A 26 -1.12 -15.80 27.41
CA PRO A 26 -2.19 -15.30 28.26
C PRO A 26 -2.20 -13.76 28.35
N ALA A 27 -3.33 -13.20 28.74
CA ALA A 27 -3.45 -11.77 29.04
C ALA A 27 -2.81 -11.41 30.39
N TYR A 28 -2.82 -12.36 31.33
CA TYR A 28 -2.22 -12.24 32.66
C TYR A 28 -1.86 -13.63 33.20
N GLU A 29 -1.03 -13.69 34.21
CA GLU A 29 -0.46 -14.92 34.73
C GLU A 29 -1.50 -16.00 35.12
N GLY A 30 -2.63 -15.61 35.66
CA GLY A 30 -3.72 -16.53 36.07
C GLY A 30 -4.46 -17.23 34.92
N GLU A 31 -4.24 -16.84 33.69
CA GLU A 31 -4.81 -17.53 32.50
C GLU A 31 -3.92 -18.67 31.98
N TRP A 32 -2.69 -18.83 32.55
CA TRP A 32 -1.77 -19.86 32.11
C TRP A 32 -2.25 -21.24 32.63
N PRO A 33 -2.20 -22.29 31.80
CA PRO A 33 -2.65 -23.61 32.21
C PRO A 33 -1.85 -24.12 33.43
N ALA A 34 -2.56 -24.53 34.47
CA ALA A 34 -1.95 -24.95 35.75
C ALA A 34 -1.15 -26.25 35.67
N ASP A 35 -1.41 -27.05 34.64
CA ASP A 35 -0.72 -28.34 34.38
C ASP A 35 0.54 -28.17 33.50
N TRP A 36 0.80 -26.94 33.05
CA TRP A 36 1.99 -26.62 32.27
C TRP A 36 3.14 -26.10 33.17
N PRO A 37 4.41 -26.29 32.74
CA PRO A 37 5.51 -25.54 33.33
C PRO A 37 5.22 -24.02 33.31
N PRO A 38 5.76 -23.26 34.26
CA PRO A 38 5.51 -21.82 34.34
C PRO A 38 5.71 -21.11 33.00
N PHE A 39 4.95 -20.03 32.77
CA PHE A 39 5.13 -19.22 31.59
C PHE A 39 6.53 -18.61 31.58
N ASP A 40 7.32 -18.88 30.53
CA ASP A 40 8.66 -18.34 30.41
C ASP A 40 8.62 -16.88 29.98
N THR A 41 9.06 -16.00 30.87
CA THR A 41 9.17 -14.56 30.59
C THR A 41 10.57 -14.13 30.16
N THR A 42 11.51 -15.09 30.02
CA THR A 42 12.92 -14.82 29.75
C THR A 42 13.32 -15.03 28.30
N THR A 43 12.62 -15.91 27.58
CA THR A 43 12.93 -16.26 26.20
C THR A 43 12.10 -15.40 25.22
N GLY A 44 12.77 -14.50 24.53
CA GLY A 44 12.12 -13.57 23.61
C GLY A 44 11.27 -12.51 24.34
N ILE A 45 10.34 -11.88 23.63
CA ILE A 45 9.39 -10.94 24.23
C ILE A 45 8.14 -11.72 24.63
N SER A 46 8.23 -12.41 25.76
CA SER A 46 7.13 -13.13 26.37
C SER A 46 6.36 -12.21 27.32
N ARG A 47 5.67 -11.21 26.77
CA ARG A 47 4.75 -10.37 27.54
C ARG A 47 3.36 -10.98 27.49
N PHE A 48 2.61 -10.82 28.57
CA PHE A 48 1.19 -11.11 28.55
C PHE A 48 0.51 -10.33 27.41
N TRP A 49 -0.27 -11.04 26.59
CA TRP A 49 -0.86 -10.49 25.39
C TRP A 49 -2.36 -10.78 25.32
N ASN A 50 -3.18 -9.76 25.54
CA ASN A 50 -4.63 -9.89 25.61
C ASN A 50 -5.36 -9.81 24.25
N GLN A 51 -4.66 -9.83 23.13
CA GLN A 51 -5.23 -9.39 21.86
C GLN A 51 -5.10 -10.39 20.70
N ALA A 52 -5.35 -11.68 20.93
CA ALA A 52 -5.68 -12.60 19.85
C ALA A 52 -7.20 -12.76 19.75
N ASN A 53 -7.93 -11.71 19.39
CA ASN A 53 -9.38 -11.72 19.34
C ASN A 53 -9.89 -11.14 18.03
N ASN A 54 -9.37 -11.63 16.88
CA ASN A 54 -9.82 -11.16 15.58
C ASN A 54 -9.52 -9.66 15.38
N ASP A 55 -8.39 -9.20 15.88
CA ASP A 55 -7.96 -7.82 15.68
C ASP A 55 -7.58 -7.57 14.22
N SER A 56 -7.94 -6.39 13.75
CA SER A 56 -7.59 -5.91 12.41
C SER A 56 -6.64 -4.74 12.52
N GLY A 57 -5.52 -4.84 11.84
CA GLY A 57 -4.61 -3.71 11.68
C GLY A 57 -5.15 -2.68 10.68
N ARG A 58 -4.47 -1.53 10.62
CA ARG A 58 -4.75 -0.53 9.60
C ARG A 58 -4.13 -0.97 8.29
N LEU A 59 -4.91 -0.88 7.22
CA LEU A 59 -4.36 -0.93 5.88
C LEU A 59 -3.46 0.30 5.68
N ASN A 60 -2.23 0.07 5.22
CA ASN A 60 -1.24 1.14 5.04
C ASN A 60 -1.54 1.99 3.79
N LEU A 61 -2.77 2.50 3.71
CA LEU A 61 -3.25 3.34 2.62
C LEU A 61 -3.43 4.76 3.13
N VAL A 62 -2.71 5.69 2.53
CA VAL A 62 -2.77 7.11 2.88
C VAL A 62 -3.30 7.89 1.69
N GLY A 63 -4.28 8.76 1.91
CA GLY A 63 -4.76 9.69 0.90
C GLY A 63 -6.21 9.50 0.47
N LYS A 64 -6.58 10.19 -0.62
CA LYS A 64 -7.87 10.06 -1.29
C LYS A 64 -7.66 9.29 -2.60
N PHE A 65 -8.52 8.34 -2.89
CA PHE A 65 -8.48 7.59 -4.14
C PHE A 65 -9.63 8.02 -5.05
N ASN A 66 -9.31 8.30 -6.29
CA ASN A 66 -10.31 8.61 -7.30
C ASN A 66 -10.52 7.41 -8.23
N LEU A 67 -11.75 6.94 -8.28
CA LEU A 67 -12.18 5.99 -9.31
C LEU A 67 -12.44 6.78 -10.60
N ALA A 68 -11.38 6.97 -11.38
CA ALA A 68 -11.50 7.55 -12.71
C ALA A 68 -12.52 6.79 -13.57
N SER A 69 -13.00 7.40 -14.66
CA SER A 69 -13.91 6.72 -15.59
C SER A 69 -13.29 5.44 -16.18
N ASP A 70 -14.14 4.59 -16.76
CA ASP A 70 -13.69 3.35 -17.39
C ASP A 70 -12.78 3.59 -18.60
N LEU A 71 -12.80 4.79 -19.14
CA LEU A 71 -11.92 5.21 -20.22
C LEU A 71 -10.48 5.44 -19.75
N VAL A 72 -10.33 6.08 -18.60
CA VAL A 72 -9.03 6.45 -18.03
C VAL A 72 -8.42 5.28 -17.25
N ALA A 73 -9.27 4.56 -16.54
CA ALA A 73 -8.90 3.34 -15.82
C ALA A 73 -10.02 2.31 -15.97
N PRO A 74 -9.90 1.34 -16.89
CA PRO A 74 -10.94 0.34 -17.12
C PRO A 74 -11.19 -0.53 -15.90
N ALA A 75 -12.36 -1.17 -15.87
CA ALA A 75 -12.65 -2.20 -14.88
C ALA A 75 -11.54 -3.27 -14.88
N GLY A 76 -11.15 -3.73 -13.71
CA GLY A 76 -9.99 -4.62 -13.50
C GLY A 76 -8.69 -3.88 -13.18
N SER A 77 -8.63 -2.55 -13.34
CA SER A 77 -7.44 -1.78 -12.96
C SER A 77 -7.24 -1.77 -11.44
N VAL A 78 -6.01 -2.02 -11.00
CA VAL A 78 -5.59 -1.80 -9.61
C VAL A 78 -5.38 -0.29 -9.43
N PHE A 79 -6.12 0.32 -8.52
CA PHE A 79 -6.02 1.75 -8.24
C PHE A 79 -5.36 2.08 -6.90
N ALA A 80 -5.22 1.09 -6.03
CA ALA A 80 -4.51 1.22 -4.75
C ALA A 80 -3.90 -0.11 -4.33
N ASN A 81 -2.78 -0.03 -3.63
CA ASN A 81 -2.05 -1.18 -3.10
C ASN A 81 -1.40 -0.78 -1.77
N THR A 82 -1.49 -1.66 -0.76
CA THR A 82 -0.91 -1.40 0.56
C THR A 82 0.60 -1.59 0.61
N GLY A 83 1.19 -2.24 -0.39
CA GLY A 83 2.49 -2.87 -0.24
C GLY A 83 2.47 -4.01 0.79
N PRO A 84 3.61 -4.68 1.00
CA PRO A 84 3.73 -5.71 2.03
C PRO A 84 3.52 -5.13 3.43
N MET A 85 2.59 -5.71 4.17
CA MET A 85 2.30 -5.38 5.57
C MET A 85 2.67 -6.58 6.43
N GLU A 86 3.54 -6.37 7.40
CA GLU A 86 3.91 -7.40 8.38
C GLU A 86 2.76 -7.67 9.36
N MET A 87 2.78 -8.86 9.99
CA MET A 87 1.76 -9.25 10.97
C MET A 87 1.61 -8.24 12.11
N VAL A 88 2.68 -7.61 12.54
CA VAL A 88 2.68 -6.54 13.55
C VAL A 88 1.86 -5.31 13.14
N GLN A 89 1.60 -5.13 11.86
CA GLN A 89 0.79 -4.03 11.31
C GLN A 89 -0.67 -4.46 11.12
N TYR A 90 -0.91 -5.57 10.41
CA TYR A 90 -2.28 -6.02 10.12
C TYR A 90 -2.94 -6.76 11.28
N GLY A 91 -2.17 -7.26 12.25
CA GLY A 91 -2.67 -7.96 13.43
C GLY A 91 -3.15 -7.03 14.55
N ARG A 92 -2.96 -5.71 14.44
CA ARG A 92 -3.37 -4.79 15.50
C ARG A 92 -3.69 -3.38 15.00
N MET A 93 -4.84 -2.86 15.46
CA MET A 93 -5.37 -1.58 14.99
C MET A 93 -4.63 -0.35 15.54
N TYR A 94 -4.25 -0.34 16.83
CA TYR A 94 -3.85 0.89 17.51
C TYR A 94 -2.38 0.99 17.88
N THR A 95 -1.74 -0.13 18.17
CA THR A 95 -0.34 -0.13 18.62
C THR A 95 0.37 -1.33 18.02
N PRO A 96 1.32 -1.14 17.11
CA PRO A 96 2.16 -2.23 16.63
C PRO A 96 2.81 -2.96 17.81
N PHE A 97 2.90 -4.27 17.73
CA PHE A 97 3.64 -5.06 18.70
C PHE A 97 4.97 -5.52 18.10
N ASP A 98 5.86 -5.97 18.97
CA ASP A 98 7.19 -6.38 18.56
C ASP A 98 7.15 -7.65 17.71
N PRO A 99 7.93 -7.75 16.61
CA PRO A 99 8.05 -8.98 15.83
C PRO A 99 8.44 -10.22 16.66
N GLU A 100 9.18 -10.03 17.73
CA GLU A 100 9.58 -11.10 18.66
C GLU A 100 8.51 -11.44 19.71
N GLN A 101 7.36 -10.76 19.71
CA GLN A 101 6.26 -11.10 20.61
C GLN A 101 5.80 -12.53 20.38
N VAL A 102 5.85 -13.34 21.43
CA VAL A 102 5.30 -14.71 21.45
C VAL A 102 3.78 -14.61 21.46
N LEU A 103 3.13 -15.21 20.47
CA LEU A 103 1.69 -15.26 20.33
C LEU A 103 1.10 -16.58 20.81
N TYR A 104 1.79 -17.68 20.52
CA TYR A 104 1.37 -19.03 20.92
C TYR A 104 2.57 -19.83 21.43
N VAL A 105 2.27 -20.72 22.38
CA VAL A 105 3.23 -21.68 22.94
C VAL A 105 2.65 -23.08 22.73
N CYS A 106 3.45 -23.99 22.19
CA CYS A 106 3.02 -25.35 21.87
C CYS A 106 3.95 -26.40 22.54
N SER A 107 3.41 -27.57 22.83
CA SER A 107 4.22 -28.70 23.24
C SER A 107 5.18 -29.13 22.12
N PRO A 108 6.31 -29.77 22.44
CA PRO A 108 7.27 -30.26 21.45
C PRO A 108 6.66 -31.24 20.43
N ASP A 109 5.62 -31.97 20.81
CA ASP A 109 4.93 -32.95 19.95
C ASP A 109 4.14 -32.30 18.77
N GLU A 110 3.96 -30.98 18.79
CA GLU A 110 3.36 -30.20 17.74
C GLU A 110 4.32 -29.88 16.57
N GLU A 111 5.58 -30.29 16.67
CA GLU A 111 6.58 -30.01 15.63
C GLU A 111 6.16 -30.59 14.28
N GLY A 112 6.20 -29.75 13.24
CA GLY A 112 5.77 -30.12 11.90
C GLY A 112 4.25 -30.16 11.69
N GLN A 113 3.46 -29.87 12.73
CA GLN A 113 1.98 -29.86 12.65
C GLN A 113 1.38 -28.45 12.70
N LEU A 114 2.22 -27.42 12.74
CA LEU A 114 1.82 -26.04 12.93
C LEU A 114 1.81 -25.28 11.60
N TYR A 115 0.71 -24.55 11.35
CA TYR A 115 0.49 -23.83 10.09
C TYR A 115 -0.07 -22.43 10.34
N GLU A 116 0.32 -21.52 9.46
CA GLU A 116 -0.43 -20.32 9.17
C GLU A 116 -1.51 -20.68 8.15
N GLY A 117 -2.77 -20.50 8.53
CA GLY A 117 -3.91 -20.64 7.65
C GLY A 117 -4.43 -19.27 7.22
N TYR A 118 -4.82 -19.11 5.96
CA TYR A 118 -5.41 -17.87 5.47
C TYR A 118 -6.56 -18.14 4.51
N VAL A 119 -7.60 -17.30 4.59
CA VAL A 119 -8.88 -17.52 3.90
C VAL A 119 -9.68 -16.24 3.79
N VAL A 120 -10.47 -16.11 2.72
CA VAL A 120 -11.54 -15.10 2.59
C VAL A 120 -12.82 -15.63 3.22
N ASN A 121 -13.53 -14.80 3.97
CA ASN A 121 -14.86 -15.17 4.43
C ASN A 121 -15.90 -15.13 3.27
N ARG A 122 -17.09 -15.66 3.50
CA ARG A 122 -18.22 -15.63 2.55
C ARG A 122 -19.28 -14.61 2.96
N ASP A 123 -18.88 -13.48 3.52
CA ASP A 123 -19.83 -12.42 3.85
C ASP A 123 -20.43 -11.86 2.56
N PRO A 124 -21.76 -11.82 2.42
CA PRO A 124 -22.44 -11.33 1.22
C PRO A 124 -22.03 -9.92 0.79
N SER A 125 -21.58 -9.11 1.74
CA SER A 125 -21.20 -7.71 1.47
C SER A 125 -19.72 -7.53 1.10
N LEU A 126 -18.87 -8.53 1.36
CA LEU A 126 -17.42 -8.36 1.29
C LEU A 126 -16.67 -9.57 0.72
N GLY A 127 -17.34 -10.69 0.54
CA GLY A 127 -16.70 -11.95 0.22
C GLY A 127 -17.21 -12.64 -1.06
N TYR A 128 -18.09 -12.04 -1.85
CA TYR A 128 -18.50 -12.64 -3.13
C TYR A 128 -17.37 -12.50 -4.15
N LEU A 129 -17.03 -13.62 -4.77
CA LEU A 129 -15.99 -13.67 -5.81
C LEU A 129 -16.50 -13.01 -7.09
N VAL A 130 -15.74 -12.05 -7.60
CA VAL A 130 -16.02 -11.41 -8.88
C VAL A 130 -15.71 -12.37 -10.02
N THR A 131 -16.63 -12.49 -10.98
CA THR A 131 -16.54 -13.39 -12.14
C THR A 131 -16.41 -12.65 -13.48
N GLU A 132 -16.20 -11.34 -13.46
CA GLU A 132 -16.02 -10.52 -14.66
C GLU A 132 -14.71 -10.87 -15.39
N PRO A 133 -14.75 -11.04 -16.74
CA PRO A 133 -13.61 -11.53 -17.52
C PRO A 133 -12.35 -10.64 -17.45
N ASN A 134 -12.54 -9.34 -17.29
CA ASN A 134 -11.45 -8.35 -17.28
C ASN A 134 -10.96 -8.00 -15.87
N VAL A 135 -11.53 -8.62 -14.85
CA VAL A 135 -11.14 -8.39 -13.46
C VAL A 135 -10.14 -9.47 -13.04
N PRO A 136 -9.04 -9.13 -12.38
CA PRO A 136 -8.06 -10.09 -11.92
C PRO A 136 -8.68 -11.19 -11.05
N GLU A 137 -8.17 -12.41 -11.17
CA GLU A 137 -8.61 -13.55 -10.35
C GLU A 137 -8.49 -13.27 -8.85
N SER A 138 -9.29 -13.97 -8.05
CA SER A 138 -9.35 -13.81 -6.60
C SER A 138 -9.72 -12.39 -6.14
N THR A 139 -10.45 -11.65 -6.96
CA THR A 139 -11.02 -10.36 -6.60
C THR A 139 -12.40 -10.57 -5.98
N TYR A 140 -12.65 -9.89 -4.88
CA TYR A 140 -13.89 -9.95 -4.12
C TYR A 140 -14.56 -8.58 -4.08
N VAL A 141 -15.89 -8.58 -4.00
CA VAL A 141 -16.66 -7.33 -3.86
C VAL A 141 -16.36 -6.65 -2.53
N SER A 142 -16.61 -5.35 -2.48
CA SER A 142 -16.61 -4.57 -1.24
C SER A 142 -17.97 -3.89 -1.03
N VAL A 143 -18.16 -3.27 0.11
CA VAL A 143 -19.35 -2.45 0.40
C VAL A 143 -19.36 -1.12 -0.35
N VAL A 144 -18.26 -0.78 -1.00
CA VAL A 144 -18.16 0.45 -1.79
C VAL A 144 -18.39 0.15 -3.25
N GLN A 145 -19.30 0.91 -3.84
CA GLN A 145 -19.63 0.80 -5.24
C GLN A 145 -18.39 0.93 -6.14
N LYS A 146 -18.27 0.05 -7.12
CA LYS A 146 -17.14 -0.01 -8.08
C LYS A 146 -15.78 -0.35 -7.46
N VAL A 147 -15.74 -0.83 -6.25
CA VAL A 147 -14.50 -1.25 -5.57
C VAL A 147 -14.52 -2.73 -5.25
N GLY A 148 -13.55 -3.44 -5.74
CA GLY A 148 -13.17 -4.79 -5.32
C GLY A 148 -11.84 -4.78 -4.56
N TRP A 149 -11.52 -5.91 -3.98
CA TRP A 149 -10.26 -6.11 -3.29
C TRP A 149 -9.77 -7.54 -3.48
N ARG A 150 -8.46 -7.73 -3.36
CA ARG A 150 -7.83 -9.05 -3.22
C ARG A 150 -6.62 -8.95 -2.30
N ALA A 151 -6.32 -10.03 -1.60
CA ALA A 151 -5.17 -10.09 -0.70
C ALA A 151 -4.21 -11.21 -1.13
N LYS A 152 -2.92 -10.97 -0.98
CA LYS A 152 -1.85 -11.90 -1.32
C LYS A 152 -1.01 -12.19 -0.08
N ASN A 153 -0.76 -13.47 0.18
CA ASN A 153 0.25 -13.90 1.13
C ASN A 153 1.63 -13.81 0.45
N ILE A 154 2.51 -12.98 0.97
CA ILE A 154 3.79 -12.68 0.33
C ILE A 154 4.73 -13.87 0.38
N SER A 155 4.72 -14.65 1.47
CA SER A 155 5.62 -15.80 1.64
C SER A 155 5.30 -16.94 0.67
N THR A 156 4.02 -17.13 0.31
CA THR A 156 3.59 -18.18 -0.63
C THR A 156 3.39 -17.68 -2.05
N GLY A 157 3.25 -16.38 -2.24
CA GLY A 157 2.88 -15.75 -3.50
C GLY A 157 1.42 -15.99 -3.92
N ARG A 158 0.60 -16.65 -3.09
CA ARG A 158 -0.79 -17.03 -3.40
C ARG A 158 -1.77 -15.97 -2.93
N TYR A 159 -2.80 -15.72 -3.75
CA TYR A 159 -3.93 -14.89 -3.35
C TYR A 159 -4.87 -15.66 -2.41
N PHE A 160 -5.46 -14.97 -1.47
CA PHE A 160 -6.48 -15.52 -0.57
C PHE A 160 -7.70 -16.00 -1.36
N THR A 161 -8.29 -17.12 -0.96
CA THR A 161 -9.47 -17.70 -1.57
C THR A 161 -10.51 -18.06 -0.51
N HIS A 162 -11.72 -18.48 -0.93
CA HIS A 162 -12.72 -19.08 -0.04
C HIS A 162 -12.33 -20.45 0.49
N LYS A 163 -11.27 -21.04 -0.07
CA LYS A 163 -10.71 -22.31 0.39
C LYS A 163 -9.50 -22.04 1.25
N TRP A 164 -9.39 -22.73 2.35
CA TRP A 164 -8.26 -22.64 3.24
C TRP A 164 -6.95 -22.92 2.50
N GLN A 165 -6.00 -22.05 2.73
CA GLN A 165 -4.63 -22.18 2.25
C GLN A 165 -3.72 -22.23 3.47
N LEU A 166 -2.81 -23.20 3.48
CA LEU A 166 -1.92 -23.44 4.61
C LEU A 166 -0.47 -23.21 4.23
N ARG A 167 0.28 -22.62 5.13
CA ARG A 167 1.73 -22.50 5.07
C ARG A 167 2.33 -23.09 6.34
N PRO A 168 3.15 -24.12 6.25
CA PRO A 168 3.79 -24.68 7.45
C PRO A 168 4.73 -23.65 8.09
N PHE A 169 4.72 -23.59 9.40
CA PHE A 169 5.75 -22.88 10.14
C PHE A 169 7.03 -23.70 10.17
N THR A 170 8.16 -23.03 9.98
CA THR A 170 9.50 -23.64 10.02
C THR A 170 10.44 -22.74 10.82
N GLY A 171 11.47 -23.35 11.43
CA GLY A 171 12.50 -22.60 12.17
C GLY A 171 11.97 -21.87 13.41
N LEU A 172 10.99 -22.46 14.08
CA LEU A 172 10.40 -21.91 15.29
C LEU A 172 11.37 -21.98 16.46
N ASP A 173 11.40 -20.93 17.26
CA ASP A 173 12.19 -20.86 18.48
C ASP A 173 11.59 -21.77 19.58
N ARG A 174 12.39 -22.07 20.60
CA ARG A 174 11.96 -22.82 21.79
C ARG A 174 12.27 -22.04 23.05
N ASP A 175 11.43 -22.25 24.07
CA ASP A 175 11.67 -21.71 25.39
C ASP A 175 12.61 -22.62 26.22
N ILE A 176 12.88 -22.22 27.48
CA ILE A 176 13.75 -22.96 28.41
C ILE A 176 13.23 -24.36 28.75
N TYR A 177 11.95 -24.63 28.50
CA TYR A 177 11.31 -25.94 28.74
C TYR A 177 11.23 -26.78 27.46
N GLY A 178 11.78 -26.30 26.33
CA GLY A 178 11.76 -26.96 25.04
C GLY A 178 10.43 -26.79 24.26
N ARG A 179 9.48 -25.96 24.75
CA ARG A 179 8.21 -25.71 24.08
C ARG A 179 8.42 -24.82 22.86
N ILE A 180 7.61 -25.04 21.84
CA ILE A 180 7.67 -24.29 20.57
C ILE A 180 7.04 -22.92 20.76
N LEU A 181 7.74 -21.88 20.33
CA LEU A 181 7.28 -20.50 20.38
C LEU A 181 6.89 -20.03 18.99
N VAL A 182 5.62 -19.66 18.80
CA VAL A 182 5.14 -19.02 17.57
C VAL A 182 5.05 -17.52 17.82
N LYS A 183 5.92 -16.78 17.15
CA LYS A 183 6.08 -15.33 17.28
C LYS A 183 5.39 -14.60 16.16
N ALA A 184 5.14 -13.30 16.33
CA ALA A 184 4.54 -12.44 15.30
C ALA A 184 5.31 -12.48 13.98
N LYS A 185 6.65 -12.46 14.02
CA LYS A 185 7.53 -12.57 12.85
C LYS A 185 7.41 -13.86 12.05
N ASN A 186 6.83 -14.91 12.64
CA ASN A 186 6.68 -16.21 11.96
C ASN A 186 5.51 -16.19 10.96
N PHE A 187 4.56 -15.24 11.09
CA PHE A 187 3.48 -15.05 10.15
C PHE A 187 3.95 -14.28 8.91
N SER A 188 3.31 -14.56 7.79
CA SER A 188 3.65 -13.92 6.52
C SER A 188 3.25 -12.45 6.49
N ALA A 189 4.02 -11.64 5.78
CA ALA A 189 3.51 -10.36 5.30
C ALA A 189 2.37 -10.59 4.30
N ILE A 190 1.41 -9.69 4.29
CA ILE A 190 0.29 -9.67 3.32
C ILE A 190 0.29 -8.37 2.55
N GLU A 191 -0.25 -8.42 1.34
CA GLU A 191 -0.46 -7.27 0.49
C GLU A 191 -1.92 -7.24 0.05
N VAL A 192 -2.56 -6.07 0.10
CA VAL A 192 -3.95 -5.89 -0.33
C VAL A 192 -3.98 -4.93 -1.50
N GLU A 193 -4.61 -5.37 -2.58
CA GLU A 193 -4.86 -4.58 -3.78
C GLU A 193 -6.34 -4.22 -3.87
N PHE A 194 -6.63 -3.00 -4.29
CA PHE A 194 -7.97 -2.51 -4.57
C PHE A 194 -8.16 -2.34 -6.05
N ILE A 195 -9.25 -2.92 -6.55
CA ILE A 195 -9.51 -3.10 -7.98
C ILE A 195 -10.79 -2.35 -8.33
N LYS A 196 -10.74 -1.61 -9.42
CA LYS A 196 -11.92 -0.98 -9.98
C LYS A 196 -12.84 -2.03 -10.58
N LEU A 197 -14.13 -2.00 -10.20
CA LEU A 197 -15.17 -2.91 -10.70
C LEU A 197 -16.18 -2.17 -11.56
N PRO A 198 -16.85 -2.86 -12.49
CA PRO A 198 -18.09 -2.37 -13.09
C PRO A 198 -19.19 -2.27 -12.02
N ASN A 199 -20.29 -1.61 -12.34
CA ASN A 199 -21.47 -1.58 -11.47
C ASN A 199 -22.75 -1.60 -12.30
N PRO A 200 -23.61 -2.60 -12.15
CA PRO A 200 -23.45 -3.77 -11.28
C PRO A 200 -22.27 -4.67 -11.73
N VAL A 201 -21.79 -5.53 -10.83
CA VAL A 201 -20.72 -6.48 -11.09
C VAL A 201 -21.26 -7.92 -10.98
N MET A 202 -20.79 -8.81 -11.85
CA MET A 202 -21.11 -10.23 -11.79
C MET A 202 -20.22 -10.94 -10.77
N THR A 203 -20.84 -11.77 -9.95
CA THR A 203 -20.18 -12.56 -8.92
C THR A 203 -20.58 -14.02 -8.99
N ASP A 204 -19.94 -14.88 -8.21
CA ASP A 204 -20.30 -16.28 -8.02
C ASP A 204 -21.69 -16.48 -7.39
N HIS A 205 -22.35 -15.41 -6.95
CA HIS A 205 -23.71 -15.39 -6.41
C HIS A 205 -24.70 -14.55 -7.26
N GLY A 206 -24.31 -14.18 -8.47
CA GLY A 206 -25.11 -13.38 -9.40
C GLY A 206 -24.71 -11.91 -9.44
N SER A 207 -25.59 -11.09 -9.99
CA SER A 207 -25.35 -9.64 -10.10
C SER A 207 -25.34 -8.97 -8.72
N TYR A 208 -24.28 -8.25 -8.42
CA TYR A 208 -24.11 -7.51 -7.17
C TYR A 208 -24.04 -6.02 -7.45
N ASP A 209 -24.90 -5.26 -6.79
CA ASP A 209 -24.88 -3.79 -6.80
C ASP A 209 -24.61 -3.32 -5.37
N ALA A 210 -23.37 -2.87 -5.14
CA ALA A 210 -23.01 -2.35 -3.83
C ALA A 210 -23.83 -1.08 -3.52
N PRO A 211 -24.30 -0.90 -2.28
CA PRO A 211 -24.96 0.32 -1.89
C PRO A 211 -24.01 1.50 -2.15
N SER A 212 -24.52 2.55 -2.79
CA SER A 212 -23.73 3.73 -3.12
C SER A 212 -23.16 4.33 -1.85
N VAL A 213 -21.87 4.35 -1.66
CA VAL A 213 -21.30 4.99 -0.50
C VAL A 213 -19.91 5.54 -0.65
N ASN A 214 -19.77 6.72 -0.13
CA ASN A 214 -18.54 7.43 0.09
C ASN A 214 -17.85 7.06 1.43
N SER A 215 -18.27 6.01 2.13
CA SER A 215 -17.64 5.66 3.40
C SER A 215 -17.76 4.18 3.77
N PHE A 216 -16.64 3.56 4.07
CA PHE A 216 -16.53 2.24 4.69
C PHE A 216 -16.91 2.22 6.18
N GLY A 217 -17.44 3.28 6.73
CA GLY A 217 -17.49 3.61 8.15
C GLY A 217 -18.31 2.71 9.09
N HIS A 218 -18.97 1.65 8.62
CA HIS A 218 -19.89 0.91 9.49
C HIS A 218 -19.79 -0.62 9.47
N TYR A 219 -18.87 -1.22 8.72
CA TYR A 219 -18.72 -2.66 8.70
C TYR A 219 -17.45 -3.11 9.42
N TRP A 220 -17.61 -3.41 10.69
CA TRP A 220 -16.56 -3.92 11.58
C TRP A 220 -16.18 -5.39 11.30
N ARG A 221 -16.71 -5.99 10.24
CA ARG A 221 -16.48 -7.39 9.92
C ARG A 221 -15.22 -7.58 9.09
N PRO A 222 -14.30 -8.43 9.52
CA PRO A 222 -13.18 -8.84 8.70
C PRO A 222 -13.68 -9.56 7.45
N PHE A 223 -13.07 -9.29 6.31
CA PHE A 223 -13.36 -9.96 5.05
C PHE A 223 -12.35 -11.08 4.73
N ALA A 224 -11.22 -11.10 5.42
CA ALA A 224 -10.26 -12.20 5.37
C ALA A 224 -9.62 -12.41 6.74
N TYR A 225 -9.20 -13.65 6.97
CA TYR A 225 -8.62 -14.10 8.23
C TYR A 225 -7.27 -14.73 8.02
N ILE A 226 -6.39 -14.51 8.99
CA ILE A 226 -5.15 -15.25 9.20
C ILE A 226 -5.32 -16.05 10.49
N PHE A 227 -5.07 -17.35 10.43
CA PHE A 227 -5.23 -18.27 11.56
C PHE A 227 -3.92 -18.91 11.96
N PHE A 228 -3.84 -19.23 13.24
CA PHE A 228 -2.93 -20.22 13.76
C PHE A 228 -3.64 -21.58 13.77
N ILE A 229 -3.08 -22.57 13.08
CA ILE A 229 -3.67 -23.90 12.89
C ILE A 229 -2.70 -24.98 13.37
N SER A 230 -3.23 -26.01 14.04
CA SER A 230 -2.50 -27.25 14.33
C SER A 230 -3.27 -28.47 13.82
N HIS A 231 -2.56 -29.40 13.18
CA HIS A 231 -3.12 -30.67 12.73
C HIS A 231 -3.08 -31.77 13.78
N ASN A 232 -2.33 -31.57 14.86
CA ASN A 232 -2.16 -32.57 15.95
C ASN A 232 -3.09 -32.28 17.12
N THR A 233 -4.37 -32.01 16.89
CA THR A 233 -5.32 -31.75 17.97
C THR A 233 -5.62 -33.03 18.75
N GLY A 234 -5.00 -33.18 19.91
CA GLY A 234 -5.40 -34.19 20.89
C GLY A 234 -6.86 -34.03 21.34
N PRO A 235 -7.50 -35.11 21.88
CA PRO A 235 -8.90 -35.13 22.23
C PRO A 235 -9.27 -34.29 23.47
N SER A 236 -8.34 -33.55 24.03
CA SER A 236 -8.58 -32.77 25.25
C SER A 236 -8.74 -31.31 24.94
N ALA A 237 -9.86 -30.78 25.24
CA ALA A 237 -10.09 -29.54 25.92
C ALA A 237 -11.53 -29.05 25.71
N THR A 238 -11.97 -28.21 26.60
CA THR A 238 -13.21 -27.46 26.52
C THR A 238 -13.36 -26.81 25.14
N PRO A 239 -14.58 -26.65 24.60
CA PRO A 239 -14.83 -26.08 23.26
C PRO A 239 -14.18 -24.72 23.01
N THR A 240 -13.74 -24.05 24.07
CA THR A 240 -13.21 -22.69 24.04
C THR A 240 -11.69 -22.60 23.82
N ASN A 241 -10.93 -23.70 23.83
CA ASN A 241 -9.46 -23.67 23.78
C ASN A 241 -8.84 -24.59 22.72
N ARG A 242 -9.58 -24.98 21.70
CA ARG A 242 -9.02 -25.81 20.62
C ARG A 242 -8.43 -24.94 19.53
N VAL A 243 -7.16 -25.14 19.22
CA VAL A 243 -6.58 -24.67 17.96
C VAL A 243 -7.40 -25.23 16.80
N PRO A 244 -7.86 -24.43 15.86
CA PRO A 244 -8.64 -24.94 14.75
C PRO A 244 -7.83 -25.92 13.90
N ARG A 245 -8.51 -26.97 13.45
CA ARG A 245 -8.02 -27.88 12.43
C ARG A 245 -8.81 -27.64 11.16
N CYS A 246 -8.22 -26.90 10.24
CA CYS A 246 -8.79 -26.66 8.91
C CYS A 246 -7.79 -27.21 7.90
N ASP A 247 -8.23 -28.12 7.04
CA ASP A 247 -7.34 -28.75 6.07
C ASP A 247 -7.21 -27.86 4.79
N GLU A 248 -6.07 -27.93 4.13
CA GLU A 248 -5.80 -27.25 2.86
C GLU A 248 -6.89 -27.57 1.83
N GLY A 249 -7.40 -26.53 1.15
CA GLY A 249 -8.40 -26.66 0.08
C GLY A 249 -9.84 -26.83 0.55
N VAL A 250 -10.10 -26.97 1.84
CA VAL A 250 -11.45 -27.04 2.41
C VAL A 250 -12.10 -25.66 2.36
N ASP A 251 -13.40 -25.61 2.03
CA ASP A 251 -14.15 -24.36 1.96
C ASP A 251 -14.31 -23.71 3.34
N TYR A 252 -14.21 -22.39 3.39
CA TYR A 252 -14.42 -21.60 4.62
C TYR A 252 -15.73 -21.98 5.36
N ALA A 253 -16.81 -22.24 4.62
CA ALA A 253 -18.09 -22.59 5.24
C ALA A 253 -18.05 -23.88 6.06
N THR A 254 -17.10 -24.77 5.79
CA THR A 254 -16.92 -26.03 6.53
C THR A 254 -16.12 -25.84 7.81
N CYS A 255 -15.21 -24.87 7.81
CA CYS A 255 -14.40 -24.50 8.98
C CYS A 255 -14.45 -22.96 9.15
N PRO A 256 -15.60 -22.41 9.53
CA PRO A 256 -15.80 -20.97 9.61
C PRO A 256 -15.13 -20.40 10.86
N ALA A 257 -14.66 -19.14 10.75
CA ALA A 257 -14.28 -18.39 11.93
C ALA A 257 -15.49 -18.17 12.83
N SER A 258 -15.42 -18.66 14.06
CA SER A 258 -16.46 -18.51 15.06
C SER A 258 -15.90 -17.88 16.34
N ALA A 259 -16.78 -17.42 17.22
CA ALA A 259 -16.37 -16.79 18.48
C ALA A 259 -15.42 -17.66 19.31
N GLY A 260 -15.59 -18.99 19.27
CA GLY A 260 -14.70 -19.93 19.97
C GLY A 260 -13.29 -20.05 19.36
N LEU A 261 -13.09 -19.58 18.13
CA LEU A 261 -11.82 -19.62 17.41
C LEU A 261 -11.09 -18.27 17.39
N TYR A 262 -11.69 -17.19 17.86
CA TYR A 262 -11.07 -15.86 17.88
C TYR A 262 -9.69 -15.82 18.55
N PRO A 263 -9.41 -16.58 19.63
CA PRO A 263 -8.07 -16.62 20.19
C PRO A 263 -6.97 -17.12 19.24
N TYR A 264 -7.35 -17.78 18.14
CA TYR A 264 -6.43 -18.33 17.14
C TYR A 264 -6.43 -17.53 15.83
N ILE A 265 -7.04 -16.35 15.84
CA ILE A 265 -7.00 -15.39 14.74
C ILE A 265 -6.06 -14.24 15.16
N PRO A 266 -4.75 -14.36 14.90
CA PRO A 266 -3.81 -13.34 15.30
C PRO A 266 -3.95 -12.07 14.45
N GLY A 267 -4.59 -12.18 13.30
CA GLY A 267 -4.82 -11.04 12.42
C GLY A 267 -5.97 -11.25 11.46
N SER A 268 -6.56 -10.16 11.02
CA SER A 268 -7.60 -10.16 10.00
C SER A 268 -7.48 -8.93 9.12
N ILE A 269 -8.01 -9.02 7.91
CA ILE A 269 -8.11 -7.91 6.98
C ILE A 269 -9.52 -7.37 7.06
N SER A 270 -9.67 -6.13 7.46
CA SER A 270 -10.95 -5.43 7.50
C SER A 270 -10.86 -4.09 6.77
N ASN A 271 -12.03 -3.56 6.46
CA ASN A 271 -12.14 -2.25 5.81
C ASN A 271 -11.97 -1.06 6.76
N LEU A 272 -11.58 -1.29 8.00
CA LEU A 272 -11.26 -0.22 8.94
C LEU A 272 -10.13 0.64 8.38
N ASN A 273 -10.46 1.89 8.09
CA ASN A 273 -9.54 2.91 7.56
C ASN A 273 -9.19 2.82 6.07
N MET A 274 -10.09 2.33 5.23
CA MET A 274 -9.95 2.68 3.82
C MET A 274 -10.09 4.21 3.64
N PRO A 275 -9.20 4.81 2.87
CA PRO A 275 -9.30 6.23 2.55
C PRO A 275 -10.60 6.52 1.79
N ASN A 276 -11.02 7.76 1.78
CA ASN A 276 -12.18 8.20 1.02
C ASN A 276 -11.99 7.88 -0.47
N VAL A 277 -12.83 6.99 -0.97
CA VAL A 277 -12.91 6.71 -2.40
C VAL A 277 -13.90 7.69 -3.01
N THR A 278 -13.47 8.40 -4.03
CA THR A 278 -14.30 9.34 -4.76
C THR A 278 -14.39 8.93 -6.23
N SER A 279 -15.47 9.30 -6.90
CA SER A 279 -15.64 9.05 -8.34
C SER A 279 -15.81 10.38 -9.05
N TYR A 280 -14.71 11.11 -9.20
CA TYR A 280 -14.66 12.32 -10.01
C TYR A 280 -14.03 12.02 -11.37
N GLY A 281 -14.35 12.82 -12.36
CA GLY A 281 -13.70 12.74 -13.66
C GLY A 281 -12.20 12.85 -13.53
N GLY A 282 -11.48 12.02 -14.26
CA GLY A 282 -10.01 11.98 -14.27
C GLY A 282 -9.43 12.31 -15.63
N CYS A 283 -8.13 12.55 -15.65
CA CYS A 283 -7.36 12.70 -16.87
C CYS A 283 -6.22 11.67 -16.92
N GLN A 284 -5.86 11.27 -18.12
CA GLN A 284 -4.69 10.45 -18.40
C GLN A 284 -3.80 11.13 -19.43
N LEU A 285 -2.52 11.27 -19.09
CA LEU A 285 -1.50 11.76 -20.02
C LEU A 285 -1.28 10.71 -21.11
N GLN A 286 -1.45 11.11 -22.38
CA GLN A 286 -1.28 10.25 -23.54
C GLN A 286 0.12 10.38 -24.13
N SER A 287 0.58 11.61 -24.28
CA SER A 287 1.93 11.88 -24.79
C SER A 287 2.49 13.17 -24.20
N VAL A 288 3.80 13.22 -24.16
CA VAL A 288 4.59 14.41 -23.80
C VAL A 288 5.80 14.46 -24.70
N THR A 289 6.24 15.67 -25.07
CA THR A 289 7.52 15.89 -25.76
C THR A 289 8.64 15.26 -24.92
N PRO A 290 9.33 14.20 -25.42
CA PRO A 290 10.26 13.43 -24.60
C PRO A 290 11.56 14.19 -24.30
N SER A 291 11.93 15.13 -25.15
CA SER A 291 13.14 15.95 -24.96
C SER A 291 13.03 17.29 -25.67
N VAL A 292 13.64 18.31 -25.08
CA VAL A 292 13.81 19.63 -25.68
C VAL A 292 15.31 19.88 -25.82
N VAL A 293 15.74 20.14 -27.06
CA VAL A 293 17.14 20.47 -27.37
C VAL A 293 17.21 21.97 -27.65
N PHE A 294 18.05 22.65 -26.90
CA PHE A 294 18.33 24.08 -27.15
C PHE A 294 19.51 24.22 -28.13
N ASP A 295 19.40 25.15 -29.04
CA ASP A 295 20.52 25.54 -29.87
C ASP A 295 21.67 26.07 -29.00
N PRO A 296 22.93 25.88 -29.40
CA PRO A 296 24.09 26.46 -28.71
C PRO A 296 23.94 27.97 -28.50
N ILE A 297 24.37 28.45 -27.34
CA ILE A 297 24.37 29.86 -26.99
C ILE A 297 25.72 30.26 -26.42
N SER A 298 26.27 31.38 -26.85
CA SER A 298 27.51 31.86 -26.31
C SER A 298 27.32 32.56 -24.96
N THR A 299 28.40 32.59 -24.15
CA THR A 299 28.40 33.35 -22.89
C THR A 299 28.19 34.83 -23.12
N SER A 300 28.64 35.37 -24.28
CA SER A 300 28.42 36.75 -24.69
C SER A 300 26.95 37.06 -24.93
N GLU A 301 26.23 36.15 -25.59
CA GLU A 301 24.76 36.32 -25.80
C GLU A 301 24.01 36.26 -24.46
N LEU A 302 24.36 35.29 -23.59
CA LEU A 302 23.76 35.17 -22.26
C LEU A 302 24.01 36.42 -21.38
N ASN A 303 25.22 37.01 -21.46
CA ASN A 303 25.53 38.25 -20.76
C ASN A 303 24.79 39.47 -21.30
N ARG A 304 24.29 39.41 -22.54
CA ARG A 304 23.34 40.40 -23.13
C ARG A 304 21.90 40.06 -22.86
N HIS A 305 21.61 39.13 -21.96
CA HIS A 305 20.26 38.63 -21.61
C HIS A 305 19.48 37.99 -22.79
N LEU A 306 20.21 37.47 -23.77
CA LEU A 306 19.59 36.58 -24.77
C LEU A 306 19.49 35.18 -24.23
N GLY A 307 18.52 34.43 -24.75
CA GLY A 307 18.28 33.04 -24.34
C GLY A 307 17.93 32.15 -25.52
N ARG A 308 17.59 30.91 -25.22
CA ARG A 308 17.06 29.93 -26.18
C ARG A 308 15.70 29.44 -25.71
N THR A 309 14.80 29.24 -26.65
CA THR A 309 13.46 28.72 -26.38
C THR A 309 13.29 27.31 -26.91
N GLY A 310 12.47 26.55 -26.25
CA GLY A 310 12.00 25.26 -26.70
C GLY A 310 10.51 25.07 -26.36
N LYS A 311 9.91 24.02 -26.89
CA LYS A 311 8.49 23.71 -26.69
C LYS A 311 8.30 22.34 -26.07
N ILE A 312 7.35 22.27 -25.15
CA ILE A 312 6.82 21.02 -24.63
C ILE A 312 5.35 20.94 -25.07
N GLN A 313 5.02 19.89 -25.80
CA GLN A 313 3.65 19.60 -26.19
C GLN A 313 3.15 18.40 -25.40
N LEU A 314 1.92 18.51 -24.91
CA LEU A 314 1.24 17.47 -24.17
C LEU A 314 -0.04 17.10 -24.90
N SER A 315 -0.41 15.82 -24.84
CA SER A 315 -1.74 15.35 -25.21
C SER A 315 -2.26 14.46 -24.09
N TYR A 316 -3.50 14.65 -23.72
CA TYR A 316 -4.17 13.90 -22.68
C TYR A 316 -5.66 13.81 -22.92
N TYR A 317 -6.30 12.78 -22.42
CA TYR A 317 -7.75 12.66 -22.45
C TYR A 317 -8.31 12.70 -21.03
N CYS A 318 -9.50 13.30 -20.95
CA CYS A 318 -10.20 13.47 -19.68
C CYS A 318 -11.67 13.12 -19.84
N ASP A 319 -12.29 12.75 -18.74
CA ASP A 319 -13.73 12.61 -18.66
C ASP A 319 -14.44 13.93 -18.96
N ASN A 320 -15.67 13.85 -19.51
CA ASN A 320 -16.42 15.06 -19.85
C ASN A 320 -16.83 15.92 -18.64
N ASN A 321 -16.89 15.31 -17.46
CA ASN A 321 -17.22 15.98 -16.19
C ASN A 321 -15.99 16.50 -15.42
N ILE A 322 -14.84 16.60 -16.12
CA ILE A 322 -13.61 17.12 -15.50
C ILE A 322 -13.74 18.61 -15.18
N THR A 323 -13.18 19.00 -14.06
CA THR A 323 -12.92 20.40 -13.72
C THR A 323 -11.41 20.61 -13.65
N PHE A 324 -10.91 21.58 -14.38
CA PHE A 324 -9.50 21.99 -14.28
C PHE A 324 -9.34 23.06 -13.20
N GLY A 325 -8.31 22.91 -12.37
CA GLY A 325 -8.06 23.84 -11.27
C GLY A 325 -7.05 23.31 -10.27
N THR A 326 -6.74 24.14 -9.28
CA THR A 326 -5.85 23.81 -8.16
C THR A 326 -6.60 23.70 -6.82
N HIS A 327 -7.93 23.61 -6.89
CA HIS A 327 -8.78 23.38 -5.73
C HIS A 327 -9.19 21.91 -5.62
N ASN A 328 -9.81 21.53 -4.49
CA ASN A 328 -10.31 20.17 -4.27
C ASN A 328 -11.13 19.67 -5.46
N TYR A 329 -10.85 18.42 -5.86
CA TYR A 329 -11.53 17.68 -6.94
C TYR A 329 -11.35 18.26 -8.35
N ALA A 330 -10.43 19.19 -8.52
CA ALA A 330 -10.05 19.69 -9.83
C ALA A 330 -8.72 19.11 -10.29
N THR A 331 -8.53 18.93 -11.58
CA THR A 331 -7.27 18.43 -12.15
C THR A 331 -6.30 19.58 -12.39
N ALA A 332 -5.11 19.45 -11.82
CA ALA A 332 -3.99 20.37 -11.97
C ALA A 332 -2.83 19.73 -12.71
N ILE A 333 -1.98 20.55 -13.29
CA ILE A 333 -0.71 20.16 -13.90
C ILE A 333 0.46 20.73 -13.10
N GLY A 334 1.55 19.95 -12.99
CA GLY A 334 2.81 20.37 -12.42
C GLY A 334 3.99 19.77 -13.18
N PHE A 335 5.13 20.47 -13.16
CA PHE A 335 6.39 20.00 -13.73
C PHE A 335 7.38 19.79 -12.61
N LYS A 336 7.55 18.52 -12.20
CA LYS A 336 8.34 18.14 -11.03
C LYS A 336 9.83 18.02 -11.40
N VAL A 337 10.64 18.74 -10.65
CA VAL A 337 12.10 18.70 -10.79
C VAL A 337 12.73 17.56 -9.99
N THR A 338 13.93 17.15 -10.35
CA THR A 338 14.73 16.21 -9.57
C THR A 338 15.15 16.81 -8.22
N ASP A 339 15.44 15.96 -7.24
CA ASP A 339 15.94 16.41 -5.93
C ASP A 339 17.25 17.20 -6.06
N ALA A 340 18.12 16.83 -6.99
CA ALA A 340 19.35 17.56 -7.25
C ALA A 340 19.05 19.00 -7.69
N SER A 341 18.21 19.19 -8.71
CA SER A 341 17.81 20.53 -9.19
C SER A 341 17.08 21.34 -8.11
N LYS A 342 16.19 20.69 -7.34
CA LYS A 342 15.49 21.30 -6.20
C LYS A 342 16.47 21.88 -5.17
N ASN A 343 17.46 21.08 -4.78
CA ASN A 343 18.44 21.50 -3.77
C ASN A 343 19.30 22.66 -4.27
N ILE A 344 19.75 22.62 -5.53
CA ILE A 344 20.49 23.71 -6.16
C ILE A 344 19.65 24.98 -6.18
N ALA A 345 18.41 24.90 -6.65
CA ALA A 345 17.50 26.05 -6.71
C ALA A 345 17.29 26.69 -5.34
N ARG A 346 17.06 25.89 -4.30
CA ARG A 346 16.89 26.37 -2.92
C ARG A 346 18.13 27.02 -2.36
N ASN A 347 19.29 26.43 -2.57
CA ASN A 347 20.59 26.98 -2.13
C ASN A 347 20.91 28.33 -2.78
N LEU A 348 20.51 28.52 -4.03
CA LEU A 348 20.69 29.78 -4.76
C LEU A 348 19.55 30.79 -4.47
N GLY A 349 18.55 30.44 -3.64
CA GLY A 349 17.47 31.34 -3.24
C GLY A 349 16.26 31.30 -4.18
N PHE A 350 16.21 30.44 -5.17
CA PHE A 350 15.10 30.30 -6.13
C PHE A 350 13.99 29.41 -5.59
N LYS A 351 13.39 29.83 -4.47
CA LYS A 351 12.26 29.14 -3.81
C LYS A 351 11.07 30.07 -3.68
N THR A 352 9.88 29.50 -3.66
CA THR A 352 8.66 30.22 -3.29
C THR A 352 8.47 30.24 -1.77
N THR A 353 7.44 30.92 -1.29
CA THR A 353 6.99 30.81 0.12
C THR A 353 6.27 29.48 0.39
N GLY A 354 5.86 28.77 -0.66
CA GLY A 354 5.39 27.37 -0.61
C GLY A 354 6.52 26.36 -0.80
N ASN A 355 6.20 25.24 -1.47
CA ASN A 355 7.16 24.16 -1.68
C ASN A 355 7.89 24.23 -3.04
N ALA A 356 7.43 25.03 -3.98
CA ALA A 356 7.99 25.09 -5.32
C ALA A 356 9.35 25.80 -5.40
N VAL A 357 10.03 25.63 -6.54
CA VAL A 357 11.21 26.38 -6.92
C VAL A 357 10.94 27.14 -8.23
N THR A 358 11.58 28.28 -8.41
CA THR A 358 11.30 29.17 -9.55
C THR A 358 12.19 28.91 -10.77
N LYS A 359 13.20 28.08 -10.64
CA LYS A 359 14.16 27.76 -11.70
C LYS A 359 14.50 26.28 -11.72
N LEU A 360 14.73 25.73 -12.92
CA LEU A 360 15.23 24.38 -13.14
C LEU A 360 16.72 24.45 -13.52
N PHE A 361 17.55 23.69 -12.83
CA PHE A 361 19.00 23.64 -13.00
C PHE A 361 19.46 22.31 -13.59
N SER A 362 20.65 22.32 -14.21
CA SER A 362 21.34 21.07 -14.58
C SER A 362 21.48 20.14 -13.39
N THR A 363 21.31 18.85 -13.60
CA THR A 363 21.39 17.83 -12.56
C THR A 363 22.75 17.86 -11.83
N ASN A 364 23.85 18.13 -12.58
CA ASN A 364 25.21 18.17 -12.08
C ASN A 364 25.74 19.63 -12.00
N TYR A 365 24.88 20.58 -11.68
CA TYR A 365 25.24 21.99 -11.56
C TYR A 365 26.35 22.18 -10.51
N GLY A 366 27.44 22.82 -10.91
CA GLY A 366 28.65 22.99 -10.08
C GLY A 366 29.82 22.07 -10.47
N ASP A 367 29.55 21.02 -11.25
CA ASP A 367 30.62 20.14 -11.74
C ASP A 367 31.41 20.77 -12.90
N SER A 368 32.63 20.26 -13.12
CA SER A 368 33.48 20.67 -14.26
C SER A 368 32.79 20.33 -15.58
N GLY A 369 32.79 21.28 -16.51
CA GLY A 369 32.17 21.13 -17.84
C GLY A 369 30.65 21.34 -17.86
N VAL A 370 30.05 21.66 -16.74
CA VAL A 370 28.62 22.05 -16.65
C VAL A 370 28.50 23.57 -16.62
N ALA A 371 27.62 24.12 -17.46
CA ALA A 371 27.42 25.57 -17.53
C ALA A 371 26.86 26.11 -16.21
N GLN A 372 27.43 27.20 -15.72
CA GLN A 372 26.96 27.91 -14.54
C GLN A 372 26.37 29.25 -14.89
N GLY A 373 25.60 29.85 -13.99
CA GLY A 373 24.92 31.14 -14.21
C GLY A 373 23.73 31.06 -15.17
N VAL A 374 23.28 29.85 -15.55
CA VAL A 374 22.15 29.60 -16.45
C VAL A 374 21.13 28.67 -15.80
N ALA A 375 19.85 28.90 -16.09
CA ALA A 375 18.74 28.09 -15.64
C ALA A 375 17.62 28.05 -16.68
N ILE A 376 16.67 27.17 -16.49
CA ILE A 376 15.50 27.00 -17.36
C ILE A 376 14.25 27.48 -16.64
N ASP A 377 13.49 28.33 -17.32
CA ASP A 377 12.13 28.71 -16.97
C ASP A 377 11.12 27.92 -17.78
N ILE A 378 9.89 27.84 -17.29
CA ILE A 378 8.75 27.30 -18.02
C ILE A 378 7.58 28.28 -17.95
N SER A 379 6.81 28.40 -19.03
CA SER A 379 5.59 29.19 -19.07
C SER A 379 4.57 28.55 -19.99
N PRO A 380 3.28 28.81 -19.78
CA PRO A 380 2.26 28.46 -20.76
C PRO A 380 2.50 29.21 -22.08
N SER A 381 2.25 28.57 -23.20
CA SER A 381 2.48 29.20 -24.53
C SER A 381 1.64 30.44 -24.80
N ARG A 382 0.48 30.54 -24.15
CA ARG A 382 -0.49 31.63 -24.35
C ARG A 382 -0.34 32.78 -23.35
N ALA A 383 0.15 32.53 -22.17
CA ALA A 383 0.16 33.53 -21.09
C ALA A 383 1.52 34.16 -20.84
N PHE A 384 2.62 33.56 -21.28
CA PHE A 384 4.01 34.00 -21.11
C PHE A 384 4.41 34.32 -19.63
N LEU A 385 3.60 33.91 -18.68
CA LEU A 385 3.89 34.08 -17.25
C LEU A 385 4.74 32.90 -16.77
N PRO A 386 5.89 33.15 -16.13
CA PRO A 386 6.71 32.06 -15.59
C PRO A 386 5.93 31.22 -14.59
N MET A 387 6.06 29.90 -14.74
CA MET A 387 5.53 28.92 -13.80
C MET A 387 6.64 28.49 -12.85
N ASN A 388 6.27 28.14 -11.63
CA ASN A 388 7.16 27.53 -10.67
C ASN A 388 7.22 26.01 -10.90
N TRP A 389 8.36 25.44 -10.62
CA TRP A 389 8.62 24.02 -10.75
C TRP A 389 8.17 23.29 -9.49
N LEU A 390 7.44 22.21 -9.66
CA LEU A 390 7.01 21.33 -8.58
C LEU A 390 8.21 20.60 -7.96
N THR A 391 8.23 20.47 -6.64
CA THR A 391 9.29 19.73 -5.91
C THR A 391 8.76 18.54 -5.13
N ASN A 392 7.44 18.44 -4.99
CA ASN A 392 6.74 17.42 -4.25
C ASN A 392 5.44 17.10 -4.99
N ASP A 393 5.12 15.82 -5.13
CA ASP A 393 3.89 15.33 -5.74
C ASP A 393 2.72 15.19 -4.76
N SER A 394 2.92 15.52 -3.49
CA SER A 394 1.82 15.57 -2.55
C SER A 394 0.77 16.56 -3.03
N LEU A 395 -0.49 16.11 -3.03
CA LEU A 395 -1.64 16.94 -3.34
C LEU A 395 -1.65 18.14 -2.41
N SER A 396 -1.53 19.33 -2.95
CA SER A 396 -1.58 20.55 -2.17
C SER A 396 -2.43 21.57 -2.87
N GLN A 397 -3.24 22.27 -2.12
CA GLN A 397 -4.06 23.36 -2.62
C GLN A 397 -3.27 24.68 -2.79
N GLY A 398 -1.95 24.60 -2.64
CA GLY A 398 -1.07 25.76 -2.66
C GLY A 398 -0.95 26.45 -4.01
N GLY A 399 -1.53 25.88 -5.07
CA GLY A 399 -1.51 26.47 -6.41
C GLY A 399 -0.07 26.76 -6.89
N ASN A 400 0.15 27.92 -7.46
CA ASN A 400 1.43 28.31 -8.05
C ASN A 400 2.60 28.37 -7.05
N LEU A 401 2.36 28.60 -5.77
CA LEU A 401 3.40 28.62 -4.74
C LEU A 401 3.96 27.20 -4.47
N ASP A 402 3.19 26.16 -4.79
CA ASP A 402 3.61 24.77 -4.69
C ASP A 402 3.94 24.17 -6.06
N GLY A 403 3.76 24.90 -7.16
CA GLY A 403 4.05 24.46 -8.52
C GLY A 403 2.90 23.79 -9.26
N TRP A 404 1.68 23.94 -8.74
CA TRP A 404 0.46 23.42 -9.37
C TRP A 404 -0.28 24.50 -10.14
N TYR A 405 -0.76 24.16 -11.33
CA TYR A 405 -1.41 25.08 -12.25
C TYR A 405 -2.64 24.47 -12.90
N ILE A 406 -3.53 25.33 -13.38
CA ILE A 406 -4.59 24.95 -14.29
C ILE A 406 -3.94 24.55 -15.62
N PRO A 407 -4.20 23.33 -16.15
CA PRO A 407 -3.66 22.94 -17.44
C PRO A 407 -4.11 23.90 -18.56
N GLU A 408 -3.18 24.30 -19.45
CA GLU A 408 -3.56 24.92 -20.71
C GLU A 408 -4.23 23.86 -21.60
N ALA A 409 -5.57 23.79 -21.56
CA ALA A 409 -6.32 22.75 -22.21
C ALA A 409 -7.07 23.29 -23.46
N VAL A 410 -6.71 22.75 -24.60
CA VAL A 410 -7.52 22.93 -25.83
C VAL A 410 -8.11 21.59 -26.17
N ARG A 411 -9.43 21.49 -26.07
CA ARG A 411 -10.15 20.30 -26.51
C ARG A 411 -10.11 20.22 -28.03
N ILE A 412 -9.74 19.06 -28.58
CA ILE A 412 -9.60 18.85 -30.04
C ILE A 412 -10.62 17.89 -30.62
N ASN A 413 -11.42 17.19 -29.79
CA ASN A 413 -12.51 16.35 -30.29
C ASN A 413 -13.89 16.92 -29.95
N SER A 414 -14.94 16.30 -30.54
CA SER A 414 -16.34 16.73 -30.32
C SER A 414 -16.75 16.57 -28.84
N HIS A 415 -17.64 17.45 -28.38
CA HIS A 415 -18.27 17.34 -27.06
C HIS A 415 -19.30 16.20 -26.97
N THR A 416 -19.68 15.61 -28.12
CA THR A 416 -20.55 14.41 -28.14
C THR A 416 -19.81 13.11 -27.83
N GLU A 417 -18.48 13.12 -27.88
CA GLU A 417 -17.66 11.99 -27.51
C GLU A 417 -17.70 11.77 -25.98
N PRO A 418 -17.61 10.52 -25.52
CA PRO A 418 -17.69 10.20 -24.09
C PRO A 418 -16.55 10.78 -23.27
N PHE A 419 -15.52 11.31 -23.91
CA PHE A 419 -14.34 11.92 -23.30
C PHE A 419 -13.82 13.10 -24.12
N GLY A 420 -13.11 14.01 -23.47
CA GLY A 420 -12.37 15.08 -24.13
C GLY A 420 -10.93 14.69 -24.42
N ILE A 421 -10.48 14.92 -25.65
CA ILE A 421 -9.05 14.87 -25.99
C ILE A 421 -8.53 16.31 -25.94
N TYR A 422 -7.47 16.51 -25.18
CA TYR A 422 -6.91 17.82 -24.93
C TYR A 422 -5.44 17.89 -25.36
N THR A 423 -5.04 19.05 -25.82
CA THR A 423 -3.64 19.39 -26.07
C THR A 423 -3.26 20.62 -25.27
N ALA A 424 -2.00 20.66 -24.85
CA ALA A 424 -1.42 21.82 -24.18
C ALA A 424 0.01 22.06 -24.69
N GLU A 425 0.42 23.31 -24.74
CA GLU A 425 1.76 23.70 -25.17
C GLU A 425 2.39 24.62 -24.11
N TYR A 426 3.61 24.30 -23.72
CA TYR A 426 4.43 25.08 -22.79
C TYR A 426 5.73 25.47 -23.46
N MET A 427 6.19 26.69 -23.18
CA MET A 427 7.49 27.20 -23.60
C MET A 427 8.51 27.01 -22.48
N VAL A 428 9.68 26.52 -22.82
CA VAL A 428 10.84 26.50 -21.92
C VAL A 428 11.89 27.47 -22.43
N TYR A 429 12.53 28.17 -21.51
CA TYR A 429 13.45 29.23 -21.82
C TYR A 429 14.75 29.10 -21.03
N LEU A 430 15.84 28.81 -21.73
CA LEU A 430 17.19 28.78 -21.16
C LEU A 430 17.77 30.18 -21.17
N SER A 431 18.15 30.71 -20.02
CA SER A 431 18.67 32.07 -19.89
C SER A 431 19.66 32.22 -18.72
N LYS A 432 20.41 33.32 -18.74
CA LYS A 432 21.14 33.76 -17.56
C LYS A 432 20.20 34.14 -16.44
N PHE A 433 20.60 33.83 -15.20
CA PHE A 433 19.89 34.25 -14.01
C PHE A 433 20.79 35.07 -13.07
N THR A 434 20.16 35.82 -12.16
CA THR A 434 20.86 36.47 -11.03
C THR A 434 20.29 35.85 -9.74
N PRO A 435 21.11 35.14 -8.95
CA PRO A 435 20.64 34.51 -7.74
C PRO A 435 20.24 35.56 -6.69
N PRO A 436 19.11 35.40 -6.00
CA PRO A 436 18.73 36.28 -4.88
C PRO A 436 19.75 36.29 -3.73
N LEU A 437 20.40 35.16 -3.47
CA LEU A 437 21.33 34.99 -2.34
C LEU A 437 22.82 35.16 -2.74
N HIS A 438 23.14 34.97 -4.03
CA HIS A 438 24.52 34.99 -4.54
C HIS A 438 24.59 35.77 -5.86
N PRO A 439 24.62 37.11 -5.83
CA PRO A 439 24.48 37.93 -7.04
C PRO A 439 25.65 37.79 -8.04
N GLU A 440 26.80 37.30 -7.58
CA GLU A 440 28.06 37.28 -8.36
C GLU A 440 28.30 36.01 -9.18
N VAL A 441 27.29 35.17 -9.43
CA VAL A 441 27.47 33.97 -10.26
C VAL A 441 27.69 34.37 -11.72
N ALA A 442 28.93 34.17 -12.21
CA ALA A 442 29.28 34.41 -13.59
C ALA A 442 28.76 33.28 -14.50
N VAL A 443 28.44 33.65 -15.75
CA VAL A 443 28.13 32.65 -16.77
C VAL A 443 29.42 31.97 -17.24
N THR A 444 29.50 30.65 -17.09
CA THR A 444 30.60 29.84 -17.59
C THR A 444 30.17 28.93 -18.75
N PRO A 445 31.03 28.65 -19.71
CA PRO A 445 30.73 27.70 -20.77
C PRO A 445 30.60 26.27 -20.20
N GLY A 446 29.75 25.47 -20.83
CA GLY A 446 29.51 24.07 -20.42
C GLY A 446 28.22 23.51 -20.98
N THR A 447 27.93 22.28 -20.60
CA THR A 447 26.66 21.63 -20.99
C THR A 447 25.56 21.95 -20.00
N VAL A 448 24.32 21.94 -20.50
CA VAL A 448 23.09 22.00 -19.69
C VAL A 448 22.30 20.72 -19.93
N TYR A 449 22.13 19.94 -18.90
CA TYR A 449 21.32 18.70 -18.94
C TYR A 449 20.50 18.56 -17.68
N THR A 450 19.21 18.36 -17.83
CA THR A 450 18.29 18.14 -16.71
C THR A 450 17.04 17.40 -17.17
N THR A 451 16.30 16.88 -16.21
CA THR A 451 15.01 16.23 -16.44
C THR A 451 13.94 16.81 -15.52
N ALA A 452 12.70 16.76 -15.99
CA ALA A 452 11.52 17.07 -15.19
C ALA A 452 10.43 16.06 -15.52
N GLU A 453 9.60 15.71 -14.53
CA GLU A 453 8.45 14.86 -14.69
C GLU A 453 7.19 15.70 -14.85
N VAL A 454 6.34 15.32 -15.80
CA VAL A 454 5.04 15.99 -16.00
C VAL A 454 3.99 15.23 -15.22
N LEU A 455 3.32 15.90 -14.30
CA LEU A 455 2.24 15.35 -13.49
C LEU A 455 0.92 16.04 -13.84
N LEU A 456 -0.10 15.23 -14.08
CA LEU A 456 -1.48 15.66 -14.30
C LEU A 456 -2.35 14.93 -13.27
N ILE A 457 -2.71 15.61 -12.19
CA ILE A 457 -3.28 14.97 -10.99
C ILE A 457 -4.53 15.74 -10.53
N MET A 458 -5.53 14.99 -10.06
CA MET A 458 -6.66 15.57 -9.35
C MET A 458 -6.23 15.96 -7.93
N GLN A 459 -6.54 17.19 -7.55
CA GLN A 459 -6.21 17.79 -6.26
C GLN A 459 -7.17 17.36 -5.13
#